data_42bf0b4470fcc1136ac5df42e45991c3
#
_entry.id   42bf0b4470fcc1136ac5df42e45991c3
#
_cell.length_a   1.000
_cell.length_b   1.000
_cell.length_c   1.000
_cell.angle_alpha   90.00
_cell.angle_beta   90.00
_cell.angle_gamma   90.00
#
_symmetry.space_group_name_H-M   'P 1'
#
loop_
_entity.id
_entity.type
_entity.pdbx_description
1 polymer ?
#
loop_
_entity_poly.entity_id
_entity_poly.type
_entity_poly.pdbx_seq_one_letter_code
_entity_poly.pdbx_strand_id
1 'polypeptide(L)'
;AKHLETDHHELYITANDAIDVIPSLPALYDEPFADSSQIPTHLVSKLARQNVTVALSGDAGDELFGGYNRYLWGSRIWDKVKWMSPNLRSTVGGIIKKIPTSVWDKSGHMFPGKYKVSLMGDKAYRMAHRLKTVDSLDDMYRSLVAEGYREESLVINNEVILKTKLDNHDSISNIDESEH
;
A
#
# COMPACT_ATOMS: atom_id res chain seq x y z
N ALA A 1 10.54 -0.11 26.67
CA ALA A 1 10.74 0.91 27.70
C ALA A 1 11.38 0.31 28.96
N LYS A 2 10.72 -0.59 29.69
CA LYS A 2 11.21 -1.14 30.96
C LYS A 2 12.62 -1.75 30.90
N HIS A 3 12.97 -2.47 29.84
CA HIS A 3 14.30 -3.07 29.64
C HIS A 3 15.40 -2.03 29.39
N LEU A 4 15.05 -0.92 28.77
CA LEU A 4 16.00 0.16 28.45
C LEU A 4 15.98 1.29 29.48
N GLU A 5 15.16 1.16 30.54
CA GLU A 5 14.99 2.15 31.60
C GLU A 5 14.70 3.56 31.08
N THR A 6 13.91 3.66 29.99
CA THR A 6 13.54 4.93 29.39
C THR A 6 12.33 5.54 30.11
N ASP A 7 12.27 6.86 30.15
CA ASP A 7 11.05 7.58 30.52
C ASP A 7 10.04 7.42 29.37
N HIS A 8 8.97 6.69 29.66
CA HIS A 8 8.05 6.18 28.64
C HIS A 8 6.68 6.87 28.74
N HIS A 9 6.29 7.50 27.65
CA HIS A 9 4.97 8.12 27.51
C HIS A 9 4.12 7.29 26.55
N GLU A 10 2.90 6.95 26.96
CA GLU A 10 1.94 6.20 26.14
C GLU A 10 0.76 7.08 25.73
N LEU A 11 0.33 6.95 24.49
CA LEU A 11 -0.88 7.59 23.96
C LEU A 11 -1.81 6.51 23.43
N TYR A 12 -2.99 6.42 24.05
CA TYR A 12 -4.08 5.55 23.57
C TYR A 12 -5.04 6.35 22.73
N ILE A 13 -5.11 6.01 21.44
CA ILE A 13 -5.95 6.72 20.47
C ILE A 13 -7.27 5.96 20.33
N THR A 14 -8.38 6.66 20.51
CA THR A 14 -9.72 6.15 20.26
C THR A 14 -10.19 6.51 18.83
N ALA A 15 -11.30 5.88 18.39
CA ALA A 15 -11.90 6.24 17.10
C ALA A 15 -12.36 7.71 17.06
N ASN A 16 -12.82 8.26 18.19
CA ASN A 16 -13.24 9.67 18.27
C ASN A 16 -12.03 10.60 18.12
N ASP A 17 -10.91 10.31 18.77
CA ASP A 17 -9.69 11.11 18.61
C ASP A 17 -9.23 11.16 17.14
N ALA A 18 -9.35 10.03 16.44
CA ALA A 18 -9.05 9.96 15.01
C ALA A 18 -10.00 10.81 14.17
N ILE A 19 -11.31 10.75 14.45
CA ILE A 19 -12.33 11.55 13.75
C ILE A 19 -12.10 13.06 13.98
N ASP A 20 -11.75 13.46 15.18
CA ASP A 20 -11.53 14.87 15.56
C ASP A 20 -10.32 15.50 14.82
N VAL A 21 -9.38 14.69 14.37
CA VAL A 21 -8.23 15.17 13.56
C VAL A 21 -8.62 15.47 12.11
N ILE A 22 -9.59 14.74 11.54
CA ILE A 22 -9.92 14.82 10.10
C ILE A 22 -10.18 16.25 9.61
N PRO A 23 -10.95 17.12 10.31
CA PRO A 23 -11.19 18.49 9.85
C PRO A 23 -9.92 19.35 9.76
N SER A 24 -8.86 19.01 10.50
CA SER A 24 -7.60 19.78 10.49
C SER A 24 -6.62 19.32 9.41
N LEU A 25 -6.81 18.14 8.82
CA LEU A 25 -5.89 17.58 7.82
C LEU A 25 -5.66 18.50 6.62
N PRO A 26 -6.67 19.16 6.03
CA PRO A 26 -6.43 20.08 4.92
C PRO A 26 -5.55 21.29 5.25
N ALA A 27 -5.49 21.67 6.52
CA ALA A 27 -4.63 22.77 6.98
C ALA A 27 -3.21 22.29 7.37
N LEU A 28 -3.05 20.99 7.59
CA LEU A 28 -1.76 20.37 7.96
C LEU A 28 -0.95 19.95 6.74
N TYR A 29 -1.62 19.61 5.65
CA TYR A 29 -1.02 19.16 4.41
C TYR A 29 -1.42 20.12 3.28
N ASP A 30 -0.43 20.55 2.50
CA ASP A 30 -0.66 21.51 1.39
C ASP A 30 -1.28 20.84 0.16
N GLU A 31 -1.38 19.51 0.16
CA GLU A 31 -1.94 18.72 -0.93
C GLU A 31 -2.78 17.55 -0.39
N PRO A 32 -3.67 16.97 -1.20
CA PRO A 32 -4.39 15.75 -0.83
C PRO A 32 -3.42 14.61 -0.55
N PHE A 33 -3.48 14.09 0.68
CA PHE A 33 -2.66 12.98 1.13
C PHE A 33 -3.56 11.83 1.59
N ALA A 34 -3.54 10.71 0.86
CA ALA A 34 -4.48 9.61 1.02
C ALA A 34 -4.04 8.52 2.01
N ASP A 35 -2.87 8.66 2.67
CA ASP A 35 -2.40 7.69 3.64
C ASP A 35 -3.07 7.88 5.00
N SER A 36 -3.70 6.84 5.52
CA SER A 36 -4.37 6.87 6.83
C SER A 36 -3.40 7.04 8.01
N SER A 37 -2.10 6.79 7.81
CA SER A 37 -1.05 7.00 8.83
C SER A 37 -0.89 8.46 9.25
N GLN A 38 -1.36 9.41 8.42
CA GLN A 38 -1.34 10.84 8.75
C GLN A 38 -2.02 11.17 10.10
N ILE A 39 -3.08 10.45 10.46
CA ILE A 39 -3.82 10.68 11.71
C ILE A 39 -2.98 10.29 12.95
N PRO A 40 -2.49 9.03 13.09
CA PRO A 40 -1.64 8.70 14.21
C PRO A 40 -0.34 9.49 14.24
N THR A 41 0.25 9.79 13.08
CA THR A 41 1.47 10.61 13.00
C THR A 41 1.24 12.02 13.55
N HIS A 42 0.11 12.65 13.20
CA HIS A 42 -0.25 13.97 13.78
C HIS A 42 -0.41 13.89 15.30
N LEU A 43 -1.13 12.90 15.81
CA LEU A 43 -1.40 12.76 17.23
C LEU A 43 -0.11 12.48 18.03
N VAL A 44 0.77 11.62 17.53
CA VAL A 44 2.07 11.33 18.15
C VAL A 44 2.96 12.57 18.12
N SER A 45 3.00 13.29 17.00
CA SER A 45 3.78 14.54 16.88
C SER A 45 3.27 15.62 17.84
N LYS A 46 1.96 15.74 17.99
CA LYS A 46 1.32 16.65 18.95
C LYS A 46 1.70 16.32 20.41
N LEU A 47 1.73 15.03 20.77
CA LEU A 47 2.20 14.58 22.09
C LEU A 47 3.68 14.88 22.27
N ALA A 48 4.53 14.49 21.33
CA ALA A 48 5.97 14.70 21.40
C ALA A 48 6.32 16.19 21.56
N ARG A 49 5.63 17.06 20.83
CA ARG A 49 5.84 18.51 20.87
C ARG A 49 5.63 19.15 22.22
N GLN A 50 4.88 18.51 23.11
CA GLN A 50 4.70 19.00 24.50
C GLN A 50 5.98 18.88 25.33
N ASN A 51 6.86 17.93 24.99
CA ASN A 51 8.04 17.60 25.76
C ASN A 51 9.36 17.90 25.04
N VAL A 52 9.37 17.80 23.68
CA VAL A 52 10.60 17.95 22.89
C VAL A 52 10.39 18.83 21.66
N THR A 53 11.47 19.42 21.17
CA THR A 53 11.46 20.20 19.92
C THR A 53 11.77 19.32 18.71
N VAL A 54 12.60 18.31 18.90
CA VAL A 54 13.00 17.35 17.87
C VAL A 54 12.85 15.94 18.44
N ALA A 55 12.28 15.04 17.64
CA ALA A 55 12.16 13.62 17.96
C ALA A 55 12.79 12.78 16.87
N LEU A 56 13.36 11.64 17.23
CA LEU A 56 13.76 10.58 16.31
C LEU A 56 12.62 9.57 16.21
N SER A 57 12.31 9.13 14.99
CA SER A 57 11.32 8.08 14.74
C SER A 57 11.97 6.85 14.12
N GLY A 58 11.22 5.75 14.07
CA GLY A 58 11.61 4.54 13.37
C GLY A 58 11.20 4.51 11.89
N ASP A 59 10.77 5.64 11.34
CA ASP A 59 10.38 5.75 9.93
C ASP A 59 11.58 5.46 9.03
N ALA A 60 11.30 5.02 7.80
CA ALA A 60 12.28 4.53 6.82
C ALA A 60 12.98 3.20 7.19
N GLY A 61 12.71 2.60 8.33
CA GLY A 61 13.26 1.29 8.69
C GLY A 61 12.80 0.18 7.74
N ASP A 62 11.52 0.15 7.42
CA ASP A 62 10.94 -0.83 6.50
C ASP A 62 11.42 -0.63 5.06
N GLU A 63 11.67 0.59 4.64
CA GLU A 63 12.22 0.94 3.33
C GLU A 63 13.67 0.48 3.20
N LEU A 64 14.49 0.73 4.22
CA LEU A 64 15.92 0.42 4.20
C LEU A 64 16.22 -1.08 4.38
N PHE A 65 15.39 -1.77 5.16
CA PHE A 65 15.62 -3.18 5.52
C PHE A 65 14.61 -4.14 4.90
N GLY A 66 13.80 -3.69 3.95
CA GLY A 66 12.84 -4.53 3.25
C GLY A 66 11.73 -5.11 4.16
N GLY A 67 11.31 -4.37 5.18
CA GLY A 67 10.35 -4.82 6.19
C GLY A 67 8.91 -4.99 5.67
N TYR A 68 8.57 -4.34 4.57
CA TYR A 68 7.22 -4.45 4.02
C TYR A 68 6.96 -5.81 3.36
N ASN A 69 5.86 -6.42 3.71
CA ASN A 69 5.38 -7.63 3.07
C ASN A 69 5.18 -7.48 1.54
N ARG A 70 4.96 -6.27 1.03
CA ARG A 70 4.76 -6.00 -0.40
C ARG A 70 5.99 -6.37 -1.24
N TYR A 71 7.20 -6.26 -0.68
CA TYR A 71 8.44 -6.66 -1.37
C TYR A 71 8.48 -8.18 -1.63
N LEU A 72 8.04 -8.98 -0.67
CA LEU A 72 7.98 -10.44 -0.80
C LEU A 72 6.75 -10.89 -1.62
N TRP A 73 5.64 -10.16 -1.53
CA TRP A 73 4.41 -10.56 -2.22
C TRP A 73 4.47 -10.29 -3.73
N GLY A 74 5.15 -9.24 -4.15
CA GLY A 74 5.29 -8.89 -5.56
C GLY A 74 5.87 -10.04 -6.38
N SER A 75 7.05 -10.52 -6.02
CA SER A 75 7.71 -11.64 -6.68
C SER A 75 6.91 -12.93 -6.59
N ARG A 76 6.36 -13.26 -5.41
CA ARG A 76 5.55 -14.48 -5.22
C ARG A 76 4.27 -14.48 -6.04
N ILE A 77 3.62 -13.35 -6.21
CA ILE A 77 2.41 -13.24 -7.05
C ILE A 77 2.82 -13.33 -8.51
N TRP A 78 3.88 -12.62 -8.91
CA TRP A 78 4.37 -12.65 -10.27
C TRP A 78 4.76 -14.07 -10.71
N ASP A 79 5.49 -14.80 -9.90
CA ASP A 79 5.87 -16.19 -10.18
C ASP A 79 4.68 -17.11 -10.45
N LYS A 80 3.55 -16.85 -9.79
CA LYS A 80 2.32 -17.63 -9.99
C LYS A 80 1.55 -17.27 -11.25
N VAL A 81 1.77 -16.08 -11.82
CA VAL A 81 0.99 -15.59 -12.97
C VAL A 81 1.80 -15.35 -14.23
N LYS A 82 3.15 -15.28 -14.16
CA LYS A 82 4.04 -15.01 -15.30
C LYS A 82 3.95 -16.05 -16.42
N TRP A 83 3.59 -17.29 -16.11
CA TRP A 83 3.38 -18.35 -17.10
C TRP A 83 2.13 -18.16 -17.96
N MET A 84 1.19 -17.32 -17.51
CA MET A 84 -0.04 -17.01 -18.23
C MET A 84 0.25 -15.94 -19.28
N SER A 85 -0.23 -16.14 -20.51
CA SER A 85 -0.18 -15.08 -21.52
C SER A 85 -1.00 -13.84 -21.09
N PRO A 86 -0.66 -12.63 -21.56
CA PRO A 86 -1.42 -11.40 -21.22
C PRO A 86 -2.93 -11.54 -21.50
N ASN A 87 -3.31 -12.16 -22.63
CA ASN A 87 -4.70 -12.40 -22.97
C ASN A 87 -5.41 -13.31 -21.97
N LEU A 88 -4.74 -14.37 -21.52
CA LEU A 88 -5.29 -15.28 -20.52
C LEU A 88 -5.45 -14.58 -19.17
N ARG A 89 -4.45 -13.80 -18.73
CA ARG A 89 -4.53 -13.00 -17.50
C ARG A 89 -5.69 -12.01 -17.55
N SER A 90 -5.82 -11.30 -18.67
CA SER A 90 -6.91 -10.35 -18.88
C SER A 90 -8.28 -11.02 -18.84
N THR A 91 -8.41 -12.20 -19.46
CA THR A 91 -9.67 -12.98 -19.46
C THR A 91 -10.03 -13.41 -18.04
N VAL A 92 -9.07 -13.99 -17.30
CA VAL A 92 -9.28 -14.40 -15.90
C VAL A 92 -9.65 -13.19 -15.03
N GLY A 93 -8.95 -12.07 -15.17
CA GLY A 93 -9.29 -10.82 -14.48
C GLY A 93 -10.69 -10.33 -14.82
N GLY A 94 -11.10 -10.46 -16.08
CA GLY A 94 -12.46 -10.12 -16.52
C GLY A 94 -13.53 -11.01 -15.87
N ILE A 95 -13.28 -12.31 -15.76
CA ILE A 95 -14.19 -13.25 -15.10
C ILE A 95 -14.34 -12.92 -13.61
N ILE A 96 -13.24 -12.67 -12.92
CA ILE A 96 -13.25 -12.29 -11.50
C ILE A 96 -14.10 -11.03 -11.26
N LYS A 97 -13.96 -10.01 -12.12
CA LYS A 97 -14.73 -8.76 -12.02
C LYS A 97 -16.24 -8.93 -12.33
N LYS A 98 -16.64 -9.98 -13.03
CA LYS A 98 -18.07 -10.26 -13.28
C LYS A 98 -18.79 -10.81 -12.04
N ILE A 99 -18.05 -11.34 -11.07
CA ILE A 99 -18.62 -11.88 -9.84
C ILE A 99 -18.75 -10.73 -8.83
N PRO A 100 -19.97 -10.43 -8.32
CA PRO A 100 -20.15 -9.35 -7.35
C PRO A 100 -19.27 -9.50 -6.11
N THR A 101 -18.79 -8.39 -5.55
CA THR A 101 -17.94 -8.37 -4.33
C THR A 101 -18.61 -9.08 -3.16
N SER A 102 -19.94 -8.96 -3.03
CA SER A 102 -20.71 -9.63 -1.98
C SER A 102 -20.63 -11.16 -2.02
N VAL A 103 -20.45 -11.74 -3.21
CA VAL A 103 -20.26 -13.21 -3.37
C VAL A 103 -18.86 -13.59 -2.87
N TRP A 104 -17.85 -12.81 -3.23
CA TRP A 104 -16.49 -12.98 -2.73
C TRP A 104 -16.41 -12.84 -1.22
N ASP A 105 -17.07 -11.85 -0.64
CA ASP A 105 -17.08 -11.62 0.81
C ASP A 105 -17.73 -12.78 1.56
N LYS A 106 -18.84 -13.32 1.04
CA LYS A 106 -19.44 -14.52 1.60
C LYS A 106 -18.48 -15.72 1.57
N SER A 107 -17.75 -15.92 0.46
CA SER A 107 -16.76 -16.99 0.36
C SER A 107 -15.62 -16.82 1.37
N GLY A 108 -15.15 -15.59 1.59
CA GLY A 108 -14.15 -15.27 2.60
C GLY A 108 -14.55 -15.61 4.04
N HIS A 109 -15.86 -15.55 4.32
CA HIS A 109 -16.40 -15.91 5.63
C HIS A 109 -16.54 -17.43 5.86
N MET A 110 -16.51 -18.23 4.78
CA MET A 110 -16.60 -19.70 4.88
C MET A 110 -15.30 -20.33 5.40
N PHE A 111 -14.17 -19.60 5.40
CA PHE A 111 -12.92 -20.11 5.94
C PHE A 111 -12.95 -20.11 7.47
N PRO A 112 -12.49 -21.20 8.12
CA PRO A 112 -12.54 -21.32 9.57
C PRO A 112 -11.52 -20.40 10.28
N GLY A 113 -11.98 -19.75 11.35
CA GLY A 113 -11.16 -19.09 12.37
C GLY A 113 -10.08 -18.16 11.84
N LYS A 114 -8.82 -18.54 12.03
CA LYS A 114 -7.62 -17.75 11.67
C LYS A 114 -7.39 -17.55 10.17
N TYR A 115 -8.10 -18.26 9.31
CA TYR A 115 -8.05 -18.14 7.87
C TYR A 115 -9.16 -17.26 7.29
N LYS A 116 -10.01 -16.70 8.13
CA LYS A 116 -11.07 -15.77 7.71
C LYS A 116 -10.45 -14.55 7.04
N VAL A 117 -10.81 -14.32 5.78
CA VAL A 117 -10.33 -13.20 4.99
C VAL A 117 -11.40 -12.11 4.96
N SER A 118 -11.12 -10.97 5.60
CA SER A 118 -11.97 -9.78 5.50
C SER A 118 -11.77 -9.09 4.15
N LEU A 119 -12.85 -8.47 3.63
CA LEU A 119 -12.84 -7.72 2.37
C LEU A 119 -12.30 -8.55 1.19
N MET A 120 -12.78 -9.80 1.09
CA MET A 120 -12.33 -10.72 0.03
C MET A 120 -12.70 -10.18 -1.35
N GLY A 121 -13.85 -9.50 -1.48
CA GLY A 121 -14.29 -8.86 -2.72
C GLY A 121 -13.31 -7.80 -3.21
N ASP A 122 -12.89 -6.90 -2.35
CA ASP A 122 -11.89 -5.87 -2.70
C ASP A 122 -10.56 -6.50 -3.11
N LYS A 123 -10.11 -7.51 -2.38
CA LYS A 123 -8.86 -8.21 -2.70
C LYS A 123 -8.95 -8.92 -4.05
N ALA A 124 -10.07 -9.56 -4.34
CA ALA A 124 -10.31 -10.20 -5.63
C ALA A 124 -10.33 -9.18 -6.78
N TYR A 125 -10.97 -8.04 -6.60
CA TYR A 125 -11.04 -7.00 -7.61
C TYR A 125 -9.69 -6.32 -7.85
N ARG A 126 -8.91 -6.06 -6.80
CA ARG A 126 -7.52 -5.56 -6.95
C ARG A 126 -6.64 -6.58 -7.69
N MET A 127 -6.77 -7.87 -7.37
CA MET A 127 -6.04 -8.92 -8.09
C MET A 127 -6.47 -9.00 -9.56
N ALA A 128 -7.78 -8.93 -9.83
CA ALA A 128 -8.31 -8.91 -11.19
C ALA A 128 -7.81 -7.71 -12.00
N HIS A 129 -7.67 -6.56 -11.37
CA HIS A 129 -7.08 -5.37 -12.00
C HIS A 129 -5.61 -5.62 -12.35
N ARG A 130 -4.80 -6.12 -11.41
CA ARG A 130 -3.38 -6.44 -11.64
C ARG A 130 -3.20 -7.46 -12.76
N LEU A 131 -4.01 -8.52 -12.80
CA LEU A 131 -3.96 -9.51 -13.88
C LEU A 131 -4.17 -8.91 -15.28
N LYS A 132 -4.86 -7.78 -15.37
CA LYS A 132 -5.12 -7.08 -16.64
C LYS A 132 -4.04 -6.07 -17.02
N THR A 133 -3.34 -5.51 -16.04
CA THR A 133 -2.48 -4.33 -16.25
C THR A 133 -1.00 -4.59 -16.05
N VAL A 134 -0.63 -5.73 -15.45
CA VAL A 134 0.75 -6.03 -15.09
C VAL A 134 1.37 -6.98 -16.12
N ASP A 135 2.49 -6.58 -16.70
CA ASP A 135 3.20 -7.32 -17.73
C ASP A 135 4.62 -7.76 -17.32
N SER A 136 5.14 -7.20 -16.22
CA SER A 136 6.47 -7.49 -15.70
C SER A 136 6.47 -7.58 -14.17
N LEU A 137 7.59 -8.01 -13.58
CA LEU A 137 7.81 -7.98 -12.13
C LEU A 137 7.81 -6.54 -11.60
N ASP A 138 8.44 -5.62 -12.34
CA ASP A 138 8.44 -4.19 -12.02
C ASP A 138 7.02 -3.60 -12.01
N ASP A 139 6.22 -3.90 -13.02
CA ASP A 139 4.79 -3.52 -13.04
C ASP A 139 4.03 -4.08 -11.83
N MET A 140 4.33 -5.33 -11.45
CA MET A 140 3.71 -5.94 -10.27
C MET A 140 4.08 -5.16 -9.01
N TYR A 141 5.35 -4.83 -8.83
CA TYR A 141 5.81 -4.04 -7.70
C TYR A 141 5.16 -2.65 -7.67
N ARG A 142 5.20 -1.92 -8.78
CA ARG A 142 4.56 -0.60 -8.91
C ARG A 142 3.07 -0.65 -8.56
N SER A 143 2.37 -1.69 -8.99
CA SER A 143 0.94 -1.89 -8.67
C SER A 143 0.66 -2.14 -7.18
N LEU A 144 1.68 -2.49 -6.40
CA LEU A 144 1.58 -2.72 -4.96
C LEU A 144 1.95 -1.49 -4.13
N VAL A 145 2.76 -0.59 -4.69
CA VAL A 145 3.28 0.61 -3.96
C VAL A 145 2.63 1.90 -4.41
N ALA A 146 2.22 2.02 -5.69
CA ALA A 146 1.61 3.22 -6.23
C ALA A 146 0.08 3.07 -6.24
N GLU A 147 -0.61 3.97 -5.57
CA GLU A 147 -2.06 4.11 -5.71
C GLU A 147 -2.38 4.71 -7.08
N GLY A 148 -3.39 4.15 -7.76
CA GLY A 148 -3.76 4.61 -9.11
C GLY A 148 -2.81 4.22 -10.23
N TYR A 149 -1.94 3.22 -9.99
CA TYR A 149 -1.04 2.73 -11.02
C TYR A 149 -1.78 2.27 -12.28
N ARG A 150 -1.48 2.88 -13.44
CA ARG A 150 -2.18 2.67 -14.72
C ARG A 150 -3.70 2.90 -14.67
N GLU A 151 -4.19 3.65 -13.70
CA GLU A 151 -5.56 4.17 -13.72
C GLU A 151 -5.62 5.43 -14.57
N GLU A 152 -6.82 5.79 -15.01
CA GLU A 152 -7.03 7.05 -15.73
C GLU A 152 -6.57 8.22 -14.84
N SER A 153 -5.93 9.22 -15.45
CA SER A 153 -5.44 10.38 -14.74
C SER A 153 -6.55 11.00 -13.87
N LEU A 154 -6.28 11.13 -12.57
CA LEU A 154 -7.20 11.81 -11.64
C LEU A 154 -7.33 13.32 -11.94
N VAL A 155 -6.36 13.86 -12.66
CA VAL A 155 -6.35 15.27 -13.08
C VAL A 155 -6.69 15.34 -14.57
N ILE A 156 -7.77 16.04 -14.88
CA ILE A 156 -8.21 16.24 -16.26
C ILE A 156 -7.13 17.02 -17.03
N ASN A 157 -6.79 16.54 -18.22
CA ASN A 157 -5.76 17.11 -19.11
C ASN A 157 -4.33 17.05 -18.53
N ASN A 158 -4.04 16.18 -17.58
CA ASN A 158 -2.68 15.95 -17.13
C ASN A 158 -2.00 14.92 -18.03
N GLU A 159 -1.20 15.38 -18.99
CA GLU A 159 -0.37 14.54 -19.85
C GLU A 159 1.04 14.32 -19.28
N VAL A 160 1.37 14.97 -18.16
CA VAL A 160 2.72 14.92 -17.60
C VAL A 160 2.85 13.73 -16.65
N ILE A 161 3.37 12.63 -17.15
CA ILE A 161 3.87 11.54 -16.32
C ILE A 161 5.24 11.98 -15.78
N LEU A 162 5.30 12.30 -14.49
CA LEU A 162 6.58 12.56 -13.84
C LEU A 162 7.39 11.27 -13.81
N LYS A 163 8.50 11.24 -14.52
CA LYS A 163 9.43 10.12 -14.48
C LYS A 163 10.09 10.07 -13.10
N THR A 164 9.98 8.93 -12.46
CA THR A 164 10.65 8.65 -11.19
C THR A 164 11.99 7.95 -11.45
N LYS A 165 12.82 7.78 -10.41
CA LYS A 165 14.06 6.97 -10.53
C LYS A 165 13.76 5.52 -10.91
N LEU A 166 12.58 5.00 -10.60
CA LEU A 166 12.14 3.66 -10.99
C LEU A 166 11.88 3.53 -12.51
N ASP A 167 11.76 4.65 -13.23
CA ASP A 167 11.58 4.64 -14.69
C ASP A 167 12.93 4.66 -15.43
N ASN A 168 14.05 4.78 -14.70
CA ASN A 168 15.40 4.82 -15.28
C ASN A 168 16.11 3.48 -15.05
N HIS A 169 15.87 2.52 -15.94
CA HIS A 169 16.46 1.18 -15.89
C HIS A 169 18.00 1.17 -15.99
N ASP A 170 18.61 2.21 -16.56
CA ASP A 170 20.07 2.27 -16.80
C ASP A 170 20.87 2.41 -15.49
N SER A 171 20.26 2.90 -14.42
CA SER A 171 20.95 3.09 -13.13
C SER A 171 20.99 1.84 -12.26
N ILE A 172 20.30 0.76 -12.65
CA ILE A 172 20.05 -0.43 -11.79
C ILE A 172 20.49 -1.73 -12.51
N SER A 173 21.26 -1.63 -13.59
CA SER A 173 21.62 -2.76 -14.48
C SER A 173 22.46 -3.88 -13.85
N ASN A 174 22.89 -3.74 -12.59
CA ASN A 174 23.71 -4.73 -11.89
C ASN A 174 23.01 -5.41 -10.70
N ILE A 175 21.72 -5.20 -10.52
CA ILE A 175 20.94 -5.80 -9.43
C ILE A 175 20.07 -6.91 -10.00
N ASP A 176 19.98 -8.05 -9.32
CA ASP A 176 19.10 -9.15 -9.69
C ASP A 176 17.65 -8.66 -9.80
N GLU A 177 16.87 -9.18 -10.78
CA GLU A 177 15.46 -8.83 -10.98
C GLU A 177 14.61 -9.00 -9.71
N SER A 178 15.03 -9.82 -8.76
CA SER A 178 14.35 -10.02 -7.48
C SER A 178 14.70 -8.97 -6.43
N GLU A 179 15.72 -8.14 -6.66
CA GLU A 179 16.21 -7.10 -5.74
C GLU A 179 15.79 -5.68 -6.18
N HIS A 180 15.10 -5.57 -7.32
CA HIS A 180 14.49 -4.34 -7.78
C HIS A 180 13.17 -4.11 -7.04
#